data_443349ffbc900f7a9102337688bc4d93
#
_entry.id   443349ffbc900f7a9102337688bc4d93
#
_cell.length_a   1.000
_cell.length_b   1.000
_cell.length_c   1.000
_cell.angle_alpha   90.00
_cell.angle_beta   90.00
_cell.angle_gamma   90.00
#
_symmetry.space_group_name_H-M   'P 1'
#
loop_
_entity.id
_entity.type
_entity.pdbx_description
1 polymer ?
#
loop_
_entity_poly.entity_id
_entity_poly.type
_entity_poly.pdbx_seq_one_letter_code
_entity_poly.pdbx_strand_id
1 'polypeptide(L)'
;SIETYAKPERVFGESNCSVSLVGDDVQGIADQMDLPWPVYAMDSGGMKGSFEAGYSAASLRIEKEMKTKEKIPASVNVLGLSTVHMKGREDAEEIRRLLPLCGIRVISMPGGGSNWEDIMDAPSASLNIVVRDELGLSLAKQMEQDFGTPYMSCGLPYGTDGTMAWLSEIIEKLGAGELPRASHEAATLKAFLLRKGNN
;
A
#
# COMPACT_ATOMS: atom_id res chain seq x y z
N SER A 1 -24.32 -21.67 -0.19
CA SER A 1 -24.14 -20.26 0.21
C SER A 1 -22.74 -20.08 0.82
N ILE A 2 -22.24 -18.86 0.88
CA ILE A 2 -20.94 -18.54 1.51
C ILE A 2 -20.91 -19.01 2.96
N GLU A 3 -22.00 -18.88 3.70
CA GLU A 3 -22.15 -19.35 5.08
C GLU A 3 -21.86 -20.83 5.28
N THR A 4 -22.07 -21.64 4.26
CA THR A 4 -21.84 -23.09 4.32
C THR A 4 -20.37 -23.45 4.31
N TYR A 5 -19.52 -22.62 3.70
CA TYR A 5 -18.12 -22.91 3.46
C TYR A 5 -17.14 -22.00 4.23
N ALA A 6 -17.57 -20.80 4.63
CA ALA A 6 -16.74 -19.85 5.34
C ALA A 6 -17.59 -18.96 6.25
N LYS A 7 -16.99 -18.49 7.35
CA LYS A 7 -17.56 -17.41 8.18
C LYS A 7 -16.67 -16.18 7.92
N PRO A 8 -16.91 -15.40 6.85
CA PRO A 8 -16.10 -14.24 6.55
C PRO A 8 -16.34 -13.15 7.58
N GLU A 9 -15.30 -12.40 7.91
CA GLU A 9 -15.45 -11.17 8.70
C GLU A 9 -15.92 -10.01 7.83
N ARG A 10 -15.66 -10.08 6.53
CA ARG A 10 -16.05 -9.10 5.51
C ARG A 10 -16.05 -9.72 4.12
N VAL A 11 -16.82 -9.14 3.22
CA VAL A 11 -16.93 -9.60 1.84
C VAL A 11 -16.67 -8.45 0.88
N PHE A 12 -15.83 -8.67 -0.12
CA PHE A 12 -15.64 -7.76 -1.24
C PHE A 12 -16.36 -8.32 -2.44
N GLY A 13 -17.32 -7.55 -2.96
CA GLY A 13 -18.12 -7.92 -4.14
C GLY A 13 -17.60 -7.17 -5.36
N GLU A 14 -17.12 -7.89 -6.37
CA GLU A 14 -16.72 -7.29 -7.65
C GLU A 14 -17.85 -7.44 -8.68
N SER A 15 -18.18 -6.33 -9.36
CA SER A 15 -19.09 -6.35 -10.49
C SER A 15 -18.36 -6.81 -11.75
N ASN A 16 -18.91 -7.80 -12.46
CA ASN A 16 -18.44 -8.14 -13.79
C ASN A 16 -18.93 -7.12 -14.83
N CYS A 17 -18.41 -7.21 -16.06
CA CYS A 17 -18.77 -6.27 -17.13
C CYS A 17 -20.28 -6.22 -17.42
N SER A 18 -20.99 -7.33 -17.29
CA SER A 18 -22.44 -7.38 -17.55
C SER A 18 -23.24 -6.63 -16.49
N VAL A 19 -22.94 -6.84 -15.22
CA VAL A 19 -23.55 -6.15 -14.07
C VAL A 19 -23.25 -4.65 -14.13
N SER A 20 -22.00 -4.30 -14.43
CA SER A 20 -21.54 -2.92 -14.59
C SER A 20 -22.23 -2.21 -15.79
N LEU A 21 -22.52 -2.92 -16.87
CA LEU A 21 -23.20 -2.38 -18.05
C LEU A 21 -24.70 -2.14 -17.80
N VAL A 22 -25.35 -3.02 -17.06
CA VAL A 22 -26.79 -2.89 -16.69
C VAL A 22 -26.98 -1.81 -15.63
N GLY A 23 -25.93 -1.50 -14.86
CA GLY A 23 -25.98 -0.44 -13.84
C GLY A 23 -26.63 -0.90 -12.53
N ASP A 24 -26.57 -2.19 -12.22
CA ASP A 24 -27.11 -2.72 -10.96
C ASP A 24 -26.37 -2.11 -9.75
N ASP A 25 -27.14 -1.65 -8.77
CA ASP A 25 -26.63 -1.16 -7.50
C ASP A 25 -26.30 -2.32 -6.55
N VAL A 26 -25.14 -2.93 -6.75
CA VAL A 26 -24.70 -4.09 -5.95
C VAL A 26 -24.58 -3.73 -4.46
N GLN A 27 -24.13 -2.51 -4.13
CA GLN A 27 -24.03 -2.05 -2.74
C GLN A 27 -25.42 -1.87 -2.14
N GLY A 28 -26.33 -1.21 -2.84
CA GLY A 28 -27.71 -1.02 -2.36
C GLY A 28 -28.45 -2.34 -2.18
N ILE A 29 -28.20 -3.34 -3.02
CA ILE A 29 -28.73 -4.69 -2.84
C ILE A 29 -28.14 -5.34 -1.58
N ALA A 30 -26.82 -5.27 -1.40
CA ALA A 30 -26.15 -5.82 -0.22
C ALA A 30 -26.63 -5.17 1.08
N ASP A 31 -26.84 -3.85 1.08
CA ASP A 31 -27.31 -3.09 2.25
C ASP A 31 -28.77 -3.44 2.63
N GLN A 32 -29.58 -3.92 1.69
CA GLN A 32 -30.94 -4.41 1.95
C GLN A 32 -30.97 -5.85 2.47
N MET A 33 -29.87 -6.59 2.34
CA MET A 33 -29.75 -7.94 2.87
C MET A 33 -29.29 -7.88 4.32
N ASP A 34 -29.98 -8.55 5.21
CA ASP A 34 -29.56 -8.69 6.62
C ASP A 34 -28.39 -9.72 6.71
N LEU A 35 -27.22 -9.27 6.28
CA LEU A 35 -26.01 -10.09 6.26
C LEU A 35 -25.24 -9.92 7.57
N PRO A 36 -24.72 -11.01 8.15
CA PRO A 36 -23.97 -10.95 9.42
C PRO A 36 -22.53 -10.37 9.28
N TRP A 37 -22.15 -9.95 8.08
CA TRP A 37 -20.87 -9.34 7.76
C TRP A 37 -21.05 -8.16 6.79
N PRO A 38 -20.15 -7.16 6.84
CA PRO A 38 -20.19 -6.06 5.90
C PRO A 38 -19.80 -6.52 4.47
N VAL A 39 -20.49 -5.95 3.48
CA VAL A 39 -20.19 -6.15 2.06
C VAL A 39 -19.73 -4.84 1.46
N TYR A 40 -18.59 -4.88 0.79
CA TYR A 40 -18.00 -3.75 0.08
C TYR A 40 -18.07 -4.01 -1.43
N ALA A 41 -19.04 -3.38 -2.09
CA ALA A 41 -19.16 -3.49 -3.54
C ALA A 41 -18.09 -2.64 -4.23
N MET A 42 -17.44 -3.23 -5.21
CA MET A 42 -16.46 -2.58 -6.08
C MET A 42 -16.94 -2.68 -7.53
N ASP A 43 -17.13 -1.53 -8.16
CA ASP A 43 -17.46 -1.47 -9.58
C ASP A 43 -16.16 -1.52 -10.40
N SER A 44 -15.68 -2.74 -10.60
CA SER A 44 -14.39 -3.05 -11.24
C SER A 44 -14.55 -3.62 -12.66
N GLY A 45 -15.71 -3.42 -13.29
CA GLY A 45 -15.97 -3.90 -14.65
C GLY A 45 -14.89 -3.43 -15.63
N GLY A 46 -14.27 -4.37 -16.39
CA GLY A 46 -13.16 -4.09 -17.29
C GLY A 46 -13.46 -3.08 -18.41
N MET A 47 -14.70 -2.69 -18.61
CA MET A 47 -15.10 -1.61 -19.52
C MET A 47 -14.97 -0.20 -18.91
N LYS A 48 -14.75 -0.08 -17.61
CA LYS A 48 -14.69 1.21 -16.90
C LYS A 48 -13.31 1.83 -16.81
N GLY A 49 -12.26 1.09 -17.13
CA GLY A 49 -10.91 1.63 -17.08
C GLY A 49 -9.81 0.59 -17.13
N SER A 50 -8.60 1.06 -16.92
CA SER A 50 -7.40 0.23 -16.83
C SER A 50 -7.28 -0.45 -15.47
N PHE A 51 -6.28 -1.32 -15.33
CA PHE A 51 -5.91 -1.94 -14.04
C PHE A 51 -5.64 -0.87 -12.97
N GLU A 52 -4.95 0.21 -13.32
CA GLU A 52 -4.59 1.29 -12.41
C GLU A 52 -5.84 2.03 -11.90
N ALA A 53 -6.82 2.24 -12.78
CA ALA A 53 -8.10 2.85 -12.40
C ALA A 53 -8.87 1.96 -11.40
N GLY A 54 -8.92 0.65 -11.65
CA GLY A 54 -9.53 -0.32 -10.74
C GLY A 54 -8.80 -0.40 -9.40
N TYR A 55 -7.47 -0.43 -9.43
CA TYR A 55 -6.66 -0.43 -8.21
C TYR A 55 -6.90 0.83 -7.36
N SER A 56 -6.90 2.01 -7.99
CA SER A 56 -7.18 3.28 -7.31
C SER A 56 -8.59 3.30 -6.71
N ALA A 57 -9.60 2.86 -7.47
CA ALA A 57 -10.98 2.82 -6.99
C ALA A 57 -11.13 1.89 -5.77
N ALA A 58 -10.54 0.70 -5.81
CA ALA A 58 -10.53 -0.24 -4.70
C ALA A 58 -9.80 0.33 -3.46
N SER A 59 -8.66 0.97 -3.67
CA SER A 59 -7.87 1.58 -2.59
C SER A 59 -8.64 2.70 -1.91
N LEU A 60 -9.30 3.58 -2.66
CA LEU A 60 -10.14 4.66 -2.14
C LEU A 60 -11.41 4.13 -1.47
N ARG A 61 -11.95 2.99 -1.92
CA ARG A 61 -13.08 2.35 -1.26
C ARG A 61 -12.70 1.79 0.11
N ILE A 62 -11.52 1.17 0.21
CA ILE A 62 -10.99 0.64 1.46
C ILE A 62 -10.62 1.79 2.42
N GLU A 63 -10.07 2.87 1.91
CA GLU A 63 -9.69 4.05 2.69
C GLU A 63 -10.87 4.60 3.51
N LYS A 64 -12.09 4.60 3.00
CA LYS A 64 -13.31 5.04 3.71
C LYS A 64 -13.61 4.25 4.99
N GLU A 65 -13.04 3.07 5.15
CA GLU A 65 -13.18 2.25 6.37
C GLU A 65 -12.11 2.61 7.42
N MET A 66 -11.08 3.36 7.04
CA MET A 66 -10.01 3.77 7.95
C MET A 66 -10.52 4.85 8.91
N LYS A 67 -9.90 4.92 10.07
CA LYS A 67 -10.19 5.93 11.09
C LYS A 67 -8.94 6.68 11.45
N THR A 68 -9.07 7.95 11.73
CA THR A 68 -7.96 8.77 12.24
C THR A 68 -7.29 8.11 13.45
N LYS A 69 -5.97 8.09 13.44
CA LYS A 69 -5.11 7.52 14.49
C LYS A 69 -4.02 8.50 14.88
N GLU A 70 -3.50 8.34 16.10
CA GLU A 70 -2.31 9.07 16.54
C GLU A 70 -1.11 8.69 15.68
N LYS A 71 -0.31 9.69 15.29
CA LYS A 71 0.85 9.50 14.43
C LYS A 71 1.99 8.83 15.18
N ILE A 72 2.54 7.79 14.58
CA ILE A 72 3.73 7.08 15.07
C ILE A 72 4.96 7.74 14.44
N PRO A 73 5.88 8.31 15.23
CA PRO A 73 7.10 8.92 14.68
C PRO A 73 7.94 7.91 13.88
N ALA A 74 8.69 8.42 12.91
CA ALA A 74 9.57 7.62 12.06
C ALA A 74 8.87 6.39 11.45
N SER A 75 7.65 6.57 10.96
CA SER A 75 6.85 5.50 10.37
C SER A 75 6.30 5.87 9.00
N VAL A 76 6.13 4.87 8.16
CA VAL A 76 5.68 5.07 6.79
C VAL A 76 4.63 4.05 6.36
N ASN A 77 3.80 4.45 5.40
CA ASN A 77 3.14 3.53 4.49
C ASN A 77 3.87 3.52 3.16
N VAL A 78 3.85 2.39 2.46
CA VAL A 78 4.38 2.28 1.10
C VAL A 78 3.22 1.99 0.15
N LEU A 79 2.89 2.95 -0.69
CA LEU A 79 1.74 2.94 -1.57
C LEU A 79 2.18 2.73 -3.04
N GLY A 80 1.33 2.06 -3.80
CA GLY A 80 1.61 1.79 -5.21
C GLY A 80 2.35 0.47 -5.46
N LEU A 81 2.37 -0.44 -4.50
CA LEU A 81 2.83 -1.80 -4.69
C LEU A 81 1.72 -2.69 -5.25
N SER A 82 2.10 -3.68 -6.04
CA SER A 82 1.16 -4.70 -6.50
C SER A 82 1.91 -6.00 -6.77
N THR A 83 1.43 -7.09 -6.18
CA THR A 83 1.99 -8.44 -6.37
C THR A 83 1.69 -9.04 -7.74
N VAL A 84 0.81 -8.42 -8.54
CA VAL A 84 0.56 -8.81 -9.94
C VAL A 84 1.63 -8.27 -10.89
N HIS A 85 2.37 -7.23 -10.50
CA HIS A 85 3.50 -6.75 -11.28
C HIS A 85 4.68 -7.70 -11.18
N MET A 86 5.45 -7.79 -12.28
CA MET A 86 6.68 -8.59 -12.29
C MET A 86 7.59 -8.13 -11.14
N LYS A 87 8.02 -9.08 -10.30
CA LYS A 87 8.82 -8.85 -9.08
C LYS A 87 8.17 -7.96 -8.01
N GLY A 88 6.86 -7.70 -8.09
CA GLY A 88 6.19 -6.85 -7.12
C GLY A 88 6.22 -7.39 -5.69
N ARG A 89 6.28 -8.72 -5.51
CA ARG A 89 6.45 -9.34 -4.20
C ARG A 89 7.87 -9.14 -3.66
N GLU A 90 8.87 -9.38 -4.49
CA GLU A 90 10.28 -9.23 -4.14
C GLU A 90 10.61 -7.77 -3.84
N ASP A 91 10.07 -6.83 -4.61
CA ASP A 91 10.19 -5.38 -4.34
C ASP A 91 9.62 -5.03 -2.96
N ALA A 92 8.43 -5.55 -2.64
CA ALA A 92 7.78 -5.30 -1.35
C ALA A 92 8.59 -5.92 -0.19
N GLU A 93 9.09 -7.14 -0.34
CA GLU A 93 9.92 -7.81 0.66
C GLU A 93 11.24 -7.04 0.90
N GLU A 94 11.87 -6.54 -0.15
CA GLU A 94 13.10 -5.78 -0.03
C GLU A 94 12.88 -4.42 0.62
N ILE A 95 11.83 -3.69 0.28
CA ILE A 95 11.48 -2.43 0.93
C ILE A 95 11.19 -2.67 2.42
N ARG A 96 10.45 -3.72 2.75
CA ARG A 96 10.14 -4.11 4.14
C ARG A 96 11.39 -4.47 4.93
N ARG A 97 12.44 -4.95 4.27
CA ARG A 97 13.73 -5.24 4.88
C ARG A 97 14.59 -3.99 5.07
N LEU A 98 14.57 -3.06 4.10
CA LEU A 98 15.46 -1.90 4.07
C LEU A 98 15.05 -0.80 5.07
N LEU A 99 13.78 -0.44 5.13
CA LEU A 99 13.31 0.68 5.94
C LEU A 99 13.60 0.52 7.44
N PRO A 100 13.37 -0.67 8.05
CA PRO A 100 13.72 -0.88 9.47
C PRO A 100 15.22 -0.76 9.77
N LEU A 101 16.10 -1.01 8.80
CA LEU A 101 17.56 -0.80 8.99
C LEU A 101 17.90 0.68 9.21
N CYS A 102 17.03 1.58 8.76
CA CYS A 102 17.14 3.03 8.97
C CYS A 102 16.37 3.50 10.21
N GLY A 103 15.81 2.59 11.02
CA GLY A 103 14.95 2.94 12.15
C GLY A 103 13.55 3.40 11.74
N ILE A 104 13.13 3.14 10.50
CA ILE A 104 11.84 3.52 9.95
C ILE A 104 10.87 2.34 10.06
N ARG A 105 9.77 2.54 10.75
CA ARG A 105 8.72 1.52 10.88
C ARG A 105 7.78 1.54 9.67
N VAL A 106 7.57 0.39 9.05
CA VAL A 106 6.55 0.22 8.03
C VAL A 106 5.24 -0.14 8.71
N ILE A 107 4.21 0.69 8.54
CA ILE A 107 2.86 0.45 9.07
C ILE A 107 2.07 -0.39 8.09
N SER A 108 2.00 0.05 6.82
CA SER A 108 1.16 -0.59 5.82
C SER A 108 1.81 -0.56 4.44
N MET A 109 1.57 -1.60 3.67
CA MET A 109 2.00 -1.76 2.28
C MET A 109 0.82 -2.36 1.48
N PRO A 110 -0.24 -1.61 1.20
CA PRO A 110 -1.37 -2.09 0.41
C PRO A 110 -0.91 -2.62 -0.95
N GLY A 111 -1.38 -3.80 -1.33
CA GLY A 111 -0.91 -4.50 -2.53
C GLY A 111 0.49 -5.12 -2.43
N GLY A 112 1.23 -4.86 -1.34
CA GLY A 112 2.56 -5.39 -1.03
C GLY A 112 2.57 -6.43 0.10
N GLY A 113 1.42 -7.05 0.40
CA GLY A 113 1.31 -8.14 1.37
C GLY A 113 0.96 -7.71 2.79
N SER A 114 0.43 -6.52 3.02
CA SER A 114 -0.21 -6.15 4.29
C SER A 114 -1.54 -6.86 4.47
N ASN A 115 -1.84 -7.23 5.69
CA ASN A 115 -3.15 -7.73 6.09
C ASN A 115 -4.14 -6.56 6.29
N TRP A 116 -5.38 -6.88 6.64
CA TRP A 116 -6.43 -5.89 6.82
C TRP A 116 -6.13 -4.94 7.99
N GLU A 117 -5.63 -5.47 9.09
CA GLU A 117 -5.30 -4.70 10.30
C GLU A 117 -4.20 -3.68 10.00
N ASP A 118 -3.13 -4.09 9.30
CA ASP A 118 -2.07 -3.18 8.86
C ASP A 118 -2.64 -2.04 7.99
N ILE A 119 -3.58 -2.37 7.08
CA ILE A 119 -4.21 -1.37 6.20
C ILE A 119 -5.09 -0.41 7.02
N MET A 120 -5.83 -0.91 8.01
CA MET A 120 -6.62 -0.07 8.92
C MET A 120 -5.76 0.76 9.87
N ASP A 121 -4.49 0.39 10.08
CA ASP A 121 -3.51 1.13 10.85
C ASP A 121 -2.76 2.19 10.01
N ALA A 122 -2.92 2.20 8.69
CA ALA A 122 -2.26 3.14 7.81
C ALA A 122 -2.39 4.62 8.21
N PRO A 123 -3.52 5.12 8.75
CA PRO A 123 -3.61 6.51 9.21
C PRO A 123 -2.64 6.89 10.33
N SER A 124 -2.05 5.93 11.02
CA SER A 124 -1.05 6.19 12.08
C SER A 124 0.35 6.49 11.55
N ALA A 125 0.62 6.28 10.27
CA ALA A 125 1.92 6.59 9.68
C ALA A 125 2.19 8.10 9.64
N SER A 126 3.47 8.47 9.76
CA SER A 126 3.95 9.86 9.65
C SER A 126 4.10 10.32 8.20
N LEU A 127 4.29 9.38 7.25
CA LEU A 127 4.52 9.68 5.84
C LEU A 127 3.99 8.56 4.95
N ASN A 128 3.40 8.92 3.83
CA ASN A 128 3.09 8.00 2.74
C ASN A 128 4.18 8.09 1.67
N ILE A 129 4.83 6.97 1.36
CA ILE A 129 5.80 6.84 0.28
C ILE A 129 5.08 6.24 -0.92
N VAL A 130 5.05 6.96 -2.04
CA VAL A 130 4.45 6.51 -3.29
C VAL A 130 5.55 5.98 -4.21
N VAL A 131 5.53 4.67 -4.49
CA VAL A 131 6.55 4.01 -5.31
C VAL A 131 6.12 3.83 -6.78
N ARG A 132 4.83 3.94 -7.06
CA ARG A 132 4.25 4.04 -8.42
C ARG A 132 3.06 4.97 -8.37
N ASP A 133 3.18 6.10 -9.05
CA ASP A 133 2.16 7.17 -9.03
C ASP A 133 0.82 6.70 -9.55
N GLU A 134 0.83 5.91 -10.62
CA GLU A 134 -0.36 5.38 -11.27
C GLU A 134 -1.22 4.50 -10.35
N LEU A 135 -0.64 3.94 -9.30
CA LEU A 135 -1.34 3.09 -8.34
C LEU A 135 -1.56 3.77 -6.99
N GLY A 136 -0.56 4.50 -6.50
CA GLY A 136 -0.52 4.96 -5.11
C GLY A 136 -0.92 6.42 -4.90
N LEU A 137 -0.80 7.28 -5.91
CA LEU A 137 -0.92 8.72 -5.73
C LEU A 137 -2.33 9.18 -5.33
N SER A 138 -3.36 8.54 -5.90
CA SER A 138 -4.75 8.87 -5.55
C SER A 138 -5.05 8.59 -4.07
N LEU A 139 -4.62 7.43 -3.58
CA LEU A 139 -4.75 7.07 -2.16
C LEU A 139 -3.92 8.01 -1.27
N ALA A 140 -2.68 8.33 -1.66
CA ALA A 140 -1.81 9.21 -0.88
C ALA A 140 -2.43 10.60 -0.69
N LYS A 141 -2.98 11.20 -1.75
CA LYS A 141 -3.68 12.49 -1.70
C LYS A 141 -4.92 12.44 -0.81
N GLN A 142 -5.70 11.38 -0.91
CA GLN A 142 -6.89 11.21 -0.08
C GLN A 142 -6.51 11.07 1.40
N MET A 143 -5.49 10.27 1.73
CA MET A 143 -4.99 10.12 3.10
C MET A 143 -4.37 11.41 3.67
N GLU A 144 -3.81 12.27 2.82
CA GLU A 144 -3.35 13.59 3.26
C GLU A 144 -4.54 14.50 3.64
N GLN A 145 -5.62 14.47 2.85
CA GLN A 145 -6.84 15.26 3.12
C GLN A 145 -7.58 14.78 4.36
N ASP A 146 -7.77 13.47 4.51
CA ASP A 146 -8.65 12.90 5.54
C ASP A 146 -7.92 12.65 6.87
N PHE A 147 -6.63 12.32 6.82
CA PHE A 147 -5.83 11.96 8.01
C PHE A 147 -4.62 12.86 8.27
N GLY A 148 -4.37 13.86 7.40
CA GLY A 148 -3.21 14.73 7.52
C GLY A 148 -1.87 14.02 7.35
N THR A 149 -1.84 12.84 6.70
CA THR A 149 -0.60 12.10 6.45
C THR A 149 0.07 12.63 5.19
N PRO A 150 1.18 13.35 5.28
CA PRO A 150 1.88 13.88 4.12
C PRO A 150 2.37 12.74 3.22
N TYR A 151 2.62 13.04 1.96
CA TYR A 151 3.18 12.04 1.04
C TYR A 151 4.38 12.57 0.26
N MET A 152 5.15 11.63 -0.29
CA MET A 152 6.18 11.88 -1.29
C MET A 152 6.14 10.80 -2.37
N SER A 153 6.38 11.18 -3.61
CA SER A 153 6.56 10.26 -4.73
C SER A 153 8.05 10.13 -5.03
N CYS A 154 8.62 8.95 -4.86
CA CYS A 154 10.07 8.72 -4.97
C CYS A 154 10.42 7.50 -5.83
N GLY A 155 9.43 6.82 -6.43
CA GLY A 155 9.67 5.64 -7.23
C GLY A 155 10.20 4.44 -6.42
N LEU A 156 10.61 3.40 -7.14
CA LEU A 156 11.26 2.22 -6.55
C LEU A 156 12.79 2.41 -6.52
N PRO A 157 13.45 1.91 -5.46
CA PRO A 157 14.92 1.95 -5.38
C PRO A 157 15.56 0.94 -6.33
N TYR A 158 16.41 1.40 -7.23
CA TYR A 158 17.16 0.53 -8.14
C TYR A 158 18.66 0.70 -7.98
N GLY A 159 19.37 -0.43 -7.85
CA GLY A 159 20.81 -0.46 -7.66
C GLY A 159 21.26 0.13 -6.32
N THR A 160 22.57 0.05 -6.05
CA THR A 160 23.11 0.46 -4.75
C THR A 160 22.96 1.97 -4.51
N ASP A 161 23.38 2.76 -5.49
CA ASP A 161 23.38 4.23 -5.33
C ASP A 161 21.96 4.80 -5.33
N GLY A 162 21.06 4.24 -6.18
CA GLY A 162 19.66 4.61 -6.18
C GLY A 162 18.96 4.26 -4.87
N THR A 163 19.27 3.10 -4.28
CA THR A 163 18.73 2.70 -2.98
C THR A 163 19.17 3.63 -1.86
N MET A 164 20.47 4.00 -1.85
CA MET A 164 20.99 4.93 -0.83
C MET A 164 20.38 6.33 -0.98
N ALA A 165 20.23 6.84 -2.20
CA ALA A 165 19.58 8.11 -2.46
C ALA A 165 18.10 8.08 -2.01
N TRP A 166 17.38 7.01 -2.34
CA TRP A 166 16.00 6.79 -1.96
C TRP A 166 15.80 6.79 -0.43
N LEU A 167 16.65 6.06 0.30
CA LEU A 167 16.62 6.04 1.76
C LEU A 167 16.92 7.42 2.36
N SER A 168 17.91 8.13 1.80
CA SER A 168 18.29 9.48 2.27
C SER A 168 17.13 10.48 2.11
N GLU A 169 16.44 10.44 0.97
CA GLU A 169 15.30 11.32 0.69
C GLU A 169 14.14 11.06 1.67
N ILE A 170 13.85 9.80 1.98
CA ILE A 170 12.82 9.44 2.96
C ILE A 170 13.18 9.92 4.37
N ILE A 171 14.42 9.72 4.80
CA ILE A 171 14.93 10.17 6.10
C ILE A 171 14.83 11.68 6.23
N GLU A 172 15.26 12.41 5.21
CA GLU A 172 15.16 13.87 5.16
C GLU A 172 13.71 14.33 5.25
N LYS A 173 12.81 13.72 4.49
CA LYS A 173 11.38 14.07 4.48
C LYS A 173 10.70 13.76 5.80
N LEU A 174 11.05 12.66 6.47
CA LEU A 174 10.54 12.32 7.80
C LEU A 174 11.08 13.22 8.90
N GLY A 175 12.25 13.85 8.69
CA GLY A 175 12.98 14.54 9.74
C GLY A 175 13.41 13.61 10.88
N ALA A 176 13.42 12.30 10.64
CA ALA A 176 13.71 11.27 11.63
C ALA A 176 14.32 10.04 10.96
N GLY A 177 15.17 9.36 11.69
CA GLY A 177 15.95 8.25 11.19
C GLY A 177 17.38 8.69 10.89
N GLU A 178 18.28 7.75 10.89
CA GLU A 178 19.65 7.94 10.43
C GLU A 178 19.92 6.88 9.36
N LEU A 179 20.61 7.28 8.31
CA LEU A 179 21.26 6.27 7.45
C LEU A 179 22.09 5.36 8.36
N PRO A 180 22.05 4.03 8.16
CA PRO A 180 22.86 3.12 8.97
C PRO A 180 24.28 3.66 9.02
N ARG A 181 24.78 3.91 10.22
CA ARG A 181 26.10 4.55 10.41
C ARG A 181 27.11 3.86 9.54
N ALA A 182 27.76 4.64 8.71
CA ALA A 182 28.54 4.25 7.55
C ALA A 182 29.71 3.25 7.80
N SER A 183 29.95 2.81 9.04
CA SER A 183 31.12 2.01 9.35
C SER A 183 30.99 0.50 9.21
N HIS A 184 29.80 -0.09 9.38
CA HIS A 184 29.65 -1.55 9.26
C HIS A 184 28.40 -1.99 8.47
N GLU A 185 27.25 -1.38 8.72
CA GLU A 185 25.99 -1.82 8.12
C GLU A 185 25.79 -1.30 6.70
N ALA A 186 26.22 -0.07 6.39
CA ALA A 186 26.25 0.43 5.01
C ALA A 186 27.29 -0.32 4.17
N ALA A 187 28.44 -0.69 4.75
CA ALA A 187 29.41 -1.56 4.10
C ALA A 187 28.84 -2.98 3.90
N THR A 188 28.07 -3.48 4.87
CA THR A 188 27.39 -4.78 4.78
C THR A 188 26.26 -4.73 3.75
N LEU A 189 25.45 -3.67 3.72
CA LEU A 189 24.42 -3.45 2.72
C LEU A 189 25.05 -3.31 1.32
N LYS A 190 26.11 -2.51 1.19
CA LYS A 190 26.87 -2.35 -0.05
C LYS A 190 27.52 -3.65 -0.49
N ALA A 191 28.14 -4.41 0.41
CA ALA A 191 28.73 -5.71 0.14
C ALA A 191 27.70 -6.78 -0.22
N PHE A 192 26.50 -6.75 0.40
CA PHE A 192 25.40 -7.64 0.10
C PHE A 192 24.81 -7.35 -1.28
N LEU A 193 24.59 -6.09 -1.61
CA LEU A 193 24.06 -5.67 -2.91
C LEU A 193 25.05 -5.96 -4.05
N LEU A 194 26.35 -5.78 -3.82
CA LEU A 194 27.40 -6.13 -4.79
C LEU A 194 27.52 -7.64 -5.02
N ARG A 195 27.22 -8.48 -4.02
CA ARG A 195 27.19 -9.95 -4.18
C ARG A 195 26.03 -10.44 -5.03
N LYS A 196 24.87 -9.78 -4.98
CA LYS A 196 23.70 -10.15 -5.82
C LYS A 196 23.79 -9.65 -7.26
N GLY A 197 24.62 -8.67 -7.55
CA GLY A 197 24.81 -8.14 -8.91
C GLY A 197 25.77 -8.96 -9.79
N ASN A 198 26.44 -9.97 -9.23
CA ASN A 198 27.43 -10.81 -9.93
C ASN A 198 26.96 -12.27 -10.16
N ASN A 199 25.65 -12.54 -10.07
CA ASN A 199 25.08 -13.84 -10.46
C ASN A 199 24.09 -13.69 -11.60
#